data_248fbd671922fc31c81272051d34c932
#
_entry.id   248fbd671922fc31c81272051d34c932
#
_cell.length_a   1.000
_cell.length_b   1.000
_cell.length_c   1.000
_cell.angle_alpha   90.00
_cell.angle_beta   90.00
_cell.angle_gamma   90.00
#
_symmetry.space_group_name_H-M   'P 1'
#
loop_
_entity.id
_entity.type
_entity.pdbx_description
1 polymer ?
#
loop_
_entity_poly.entity_id
_entity_poly.type
_entity_poly.pdbx_seq_one_letter_code
_entity_poly.pdbx_strand_id
1 'polypeptide(L)'
;MTNKNPSDTRFFILIGAFLGALSGLALIGVLSLGDSLFGFPFVPFDIFDWMARSLPGWLIGTVISTMVAVIRFLQGFLPIGDISTTAKLAEQAIALLQLVAGGALFGALLAWQAGKPNRNLIKFGQIGGLVLLGVSVLIEILLANPQLSGPSFMWLGFVFLGWGWGLAWLIERVPPKDVVEKDSRVISRRQFLAVSGAGLAAAAVGAWGLGKLFGGNGLPAAAGEPTPQPVSGEDPFGAALTSGPAASPSPQQLAARQAPVNGTRPELTSNEEFYRIDINTRPPQLDGAVWRLHVNGLVDSQLELSLDDLRSMPAQTQILTMQCISNPIGGDLSSSSRWTGVRFMDVLASAGIQASAAGAYITSADGFYEFVTMEDMQDERCLLVYEMNGVALPVEHGFPLRVYIPNRYGMKQPKWIENIELVADRMPGYWVDRGWDREAYVNTVSVVDTVMVDPDQGEAGMALCGGIAWASAKGISKVEVQVDSEDWADAELISPPLSPLNWMLWRYAFPYEPGRHTVSVRAYDGSGQLQVTERRPTQPSGATGIHSADVDL
;
A
#
# COMPACT_ATOMS: atom_id res chain seq x y z
N MET A 1 38.23 39.18 21.31
CA MET A 1 37.96 38.21 20.24
C MET A 1 38.61 36.89 20.62
N THR A 2 37.92 36.03 21.34
CA THR A 2 38.43 34.71 21.71
C THR A 2 38.32 33.80 20.49
N ASN A 3 39.47 33.38 20.00
CA ASN A 3 39.62 32.44 18.88
C ASN A 3 39.03 31.10 19.32
N LYS A 4 37.70 30.86 19.04
CA LYS A 4 37.06 29.57 19.33
C LYS A 4 37.74 28.51 18.47
N ASN A 5 38.27 27.48 19.10
CA ASN A 5 38.94 26.35 18.45
C ASN A 5 37.92 25.69 17.45
N PRO A 6 38.28 25.45 16.18
CA PRO A 6 37.39 24.86 15.18
C PRO A 6 36.75 23.52 15.62
N SER A 7 37.44 22.75 16.47
CA SER A 7 36.92 21.50 17.05
C SER A 7 35.73 21.72 17.97
N ASP A 8 35.71 22.83 18.74
CA ASP A 8 34.62 23.12 19.68
C ASP A 8 33.33 23.56 18.94
N THR A 9 33.47 24.27 17.81
CA THR A 9 32.36 24.67 16.99
C THR A 9 31.70 23.46 16.32
N ARG A 10 32.47 22.52 15.77
CA ARG A 10 31.95 21.29 15.16
C ARG A 10 31.20 20.43 16.18
N PHE A 11 31.76 20.26 17.36
CA PHE A 11 31.16 19.48 18.43
C PHE A 11 29.82 20.12 18.91
N PHE A 12 29.73 21.43 19.00
CA PHE A 12 28.51 22.13 19.37
C PHE A 12 27.41 21.99 18.31
N ILE A 13 27.75 21.99 17.02
CA ILE A 13 26.84 21.71 15.90
C ILE A 13 26.30 20.29 16.01
N LEU A 14 27.12 19.30 16.34
CA LEU A 14 26.67 17.91 16.53
C LEU A 14 25.70 17.78 17.71
N ILE A 15 25.94 18.51 18.81
CA ILE A 15 24.96 18.56 19.92
C ILE A 15 23.63 19.15 19.45
N GLY A 16 23.69 20.25 18.69
CA GLY A 16 22.49 20.84 18.11
C GLY A 16 21.72 19.88 17.19
N ALA A 17 22.46 19.14 16.34
CA ALA A 17 21.86 18.10 15.50
C ALA A 17 21.20 16.99 16.33
N PHE A 18 21.86 16.51 17.38
CA PHE A 18 21.33 15.49 18.27
C PHE A 18 20.05 15.96 19.00
N LEU A 19 20.08 17.15 19.61
CA LEU A 19 18.89 17.73 20.26
C LEU A 19 17.77 18.00 19.25
N GLY A 20 18.13 18.44 18.05
CA GLY A 20 17.19 18.62 16.95
C GLY A 20 16.51 17.31 16.52
N ALA A 21 17.27 16.22 16.39
CA ALA A 21 16.72 14.89 16.09
C ALA A 21 15.74 14.41 17.16
N LEU A 22 16.13 14.51 18.44
CA LEU A 22 15.27 14.14 19.57
C LEU A 22 14.00 15.01 19.66
N SER A 23 14.15 16.32 19.38
CA SER A 23 12.99 17.21 19.34
C SER A 23 12.07 16.91 18.16
N GLY A 24 12.61 16.42 17.03
CA GLY A 24 11.84 15.89 15.91
C GLY A 24 11.01 14.66 16.29
N LEU A 25 11.57 13.73 17.06
CA LEU A 25 10.83 12.59 17.62
C LEU A 25 9.72 13.05 18.57
N ALA A 26 9.98 14.02 19.45
CA ALA A 26 8.96 14.58 20.32
C ALA A 26 7.84 15.27 19.52
N LEU A 27 8.21 15.99 18.45
CA LEU A 27 7.25 16.62 17.54
C LEU A 27 6.33 15.58 16.86
N ILE A 28 6.88 14.46 16.38
CA ILE A 28 6.11 13.35 15.82
C ILE A 28 5.09 12.85 16.85
N GLY A 29 5.51 12.62 18.11
CA GLY A 29 4.60 12.19 19.17
C GLY A 29 3.43 13.16 19.41
N VAL A 30 3.73 14.47 19.45
CA VAL A 30 2.70 15.50 19.63
C VAL A 30 1.75 15.59 18.44
N LEU A 31 2.26 15.50 17.20
CA LEU A 31 1.43 15.47 15.99
C LEU A 31 0.55 14.21 15.97
N SER A 32 1.09 13.04 16.35
CA SER A 32 0.33 11.79 16.49
C SER A 32 -0.79 11.90 17.54
N LEU A 33 -0.58 12.65 18.61
CA LEU A 33 -1.62 12.92 19.60
C LEU A 33 -2.79 13.73 19.00
N GLY A 34 -2.49 14.77 18.22
CA GLY A 34 -3.49 15.56 17.51
C GLY A 34 -4.30 14.75 16.50
N ASP A 35 -3.63 13.90 15.73
CA ASP A 35 -4.24 12.95 14.79
C ASP A 35 -5.16 11.95 15.54
N SER A 36 -4.64 11.31 16.60
CA SER A 36 -5.38 10.26 17.32
C SER A 36 -6.58 10.78 18.12
N LEU A 37 -6.53 12.01 18.66
CA LEU A 37 -7.60 12.57 19.50
C LEU A 37 -8.62 13.39 18.71
N PHE A 38 -8.20 14.05 17.65
CA PHE A 38 -8.99 15.06 16.97
C PHE A 38 -9.09 14.86 15.46
N GLY A 39 -8.43 13.83 14.89
CA GLY A 39 -8.38 13.61 13.46
C GLY A 39 -7.67 14.74 12.70
N PHE A 40 -6.69 15.40 13.31
CA PHE A 40 -5.92 16.47 12.66
C PHE A 40 -4.88 15.90 11.70
N PRO A 41 -4.44 16.68 10.68
CA PRO A 41 -3.42 16.22 9.72
C PRO A 41 -2.16 15.67 10.40
N PHE A 42 -1.70 14.50 9.94
CA PHE A 42 -0.45 13.93 10.41
C PHE A 42 0.69 14.29 9.44
N VAL A 43 1.15 15.51 9.56
CA VAL A 43 2.12 16.19 8.68
C VAL A 43 3.29 15.32 8.18
N PRO A 44 3.92 14.41 8.99
CA PRO A 44 5.01 13.56 8.47
C PRO A 44 4.61 12.71 7.27
N PHE A 45 3.38 12.16 7.28
CA PHE A 45 2.87 11.35 6.16
C PHE A 45 2.43 12.24 5.00
N ASP A 46 1.78 13.35 5.29
CA ASP A 46 1.30 14.29 4.27
C ASP A 46 2.46 14.91 3.45
N ILE A 47 3.59 15.25 4.12
CA ILE A 47 4.82 15.68 3.42
C ILE A 47 5.34 14.56 2.52
N PHE A 48 5.39 13.32 3.00
CA PHE A 48 5.88 12.19 2.22
C PHE A 48 4.97 11.92 1.01
N ASP A 49 3.66 11.90 1.20
CA ASP A 49 2.67 11.68 0.14
C ASP A 49 2.73 12.80 -0.91
N TRP A 50 2.89 14.07 -0.49
CA TRP A 50 3.12 15.17 -1.41
C TRP A 50 4.42 15.01 -2.21
N MET A 51 5.50 14.60 -1.55
CA MET A 51 6.79 14.34 -2.24
C MET A 51 6.63 13.20 -3.25
N ALA A 52 5.97 12.11 -2.88
CA ALA A 52 5.73 10.97 -3.76
C ALA A 52 4.87 11.34 -5.00
N ARG A 53 3.97 12.33 -4.87
CA ARG A 53 3.17 12.83 -6.00
C ARG A 53 3.92 13.84 -6.87
N SER A 54 4.83 14.63 -6.28
CA SER A 54 5.49 15.75 -6.94
C SER A 54 6.80 15.38 -7.63
N LEU A 55 7.46 14.30 -7.18
CA LEU A 55 8.74 13.86 -7.72
C LEU A 55 8.58 13.14 -9.07
N PRO A 56 9.58 13.23 -9.96
CA PRO A 56 9.57 12.49 -11.23
C PRO A 56 9.43 10.98 -11.02
N GLY A 57 8.62 10.32 -11.86
CA GLY A 57 8.30 8.89 -11.74
C GLY A 57 9.52 7.96 -11.71
N TRP A 58 10.60 8.31 -12.48
CA TRP A 58 11.84 7.53 -12.48
C TRP A 58 12.54 7.53 -11.10
N LEU A 59 12.46 8.64 -10.36
CA LEU A 59 13.04 8.73 -9.02
C LEU A 59 12.24 7.90 -8.02
N ILE A 60 10.91 8.01 -8.08
CA ILE A 60 10.01 7.23 -7.23
C ILE A 60 10.19 5.74 -7.50
N GLY A 61 10.22 5.33 -8.77
CA GLY A 61 10.48 3.95 -9.18
C GLY A 61 11.82 3.42 -8.65
N THR A 62 12.87 4.25 -8.67
CA THR A 62 14.18 3.88 -8.12
C THR A 62 14.13 3.70 -6.59
N VAL A 63 13.45 4.58 -5.88
CA VAL A 63 13.29 4.49 -4.41
C VAL A 63 12.51 3.23 -4.04
N ILE A 64 11.38 2.98 -4.69
CA ILE A 64 10.54 1.79 -4.45
C ILE A 64 11.32 0.51 -4.75
N SER A 65 11.98 0.42 -5.91
CA SER A 65 12.73 -0.78 -6.29
C SER A 65 13.90 -1.06 -5.36
N THR A 66 14.59 0.00 -4.89
CA THR A 66 15.68 -0.12 -3.91
C THR A 66 15.14 -0.59 -2.56
N MET A 67 14.03 -0.03 -2.10
CA MET A 67 13.37 -0.43 -0.85
C MET A 67 12.95 -1.91 -0.90
N VAL A 68 12.29 -2.33 -1.98
CA VAL A 68 11.89 -3.74 -2.18
C VAL A 68 13.11 -4.67 -2.24
N ALA A 69 14.20 -4.26 -2.90
CA ALA A 69 15.44 -5.04 -2.94
C ALA A 69 16.06 -5.22 -1.55
N VAL A 70 16.08 -4.16 -0.74
CA VAL A 70 16.55 -4.22 0.65
C VAL A 70 15.67 -5.12 1.50
N ILE A 71 14.35 -5.02 1.39
CA ILE A 71 13.40 -5.88 2.13
C ILE A 71 13.64 -7.36 1.78
N ARG A 72 13.75 -7.71 0.50
CA ARG A 72 14.05 -9.07 0.06
C ARG A 72 15.39 -9.58 0.58
N PHE A 73 16.42 -8.74 0.56
CA PHE A 73 17.71 -9.10 1.14
C PHE A 73 17.59 -9.40 2.63
N LEU A 74 16.85 -8.59 3.38
CA LEU A 74 16.63 -8.79 4.81
C LEU A 74 15.77 -10.03 5.11
N GLN A 75 14.79 -10.37 4.26
CA GLN A 75 13.98 -11.60 4.39
C GLN A 75 14.84 -12.88 4.34
N GLY A 76 15.98 -12.86 3.67
CA GLY A 76 16.93 -13.98 3.67
C GLY A 76 17.60 -14.23 5.04
N PHE A 77 17.52 -13.30 5.99
CA PHE A 77 18.18 -13.37 7.29
C PHE A 77 17.23 -13.19 8.48
N LEU A 78 16.07 -12.61 8.27
CA LEU A 78 15.11 -12.24 9.32
C LEU A 78 13.71 -12.73 8.93
N PRO A 79 12.91 -13.22 9.89
CA PRO A 79 11.50 -13.56 9.65
C PRO A 79 10.67 -12.28 9.52
N ILE A 80 10.84 -11.58 8.41
CA ILE A 80 10.08 -10.38 8.07
C ILE A 80 8.83 -10.84 7.32
N GLY A 81 7.67 -10.26 7.63
CA GLY A 81 6.40 -10.58 7.00
C GLY A 81 6.36 -10.38 5.48
N ASP A 82 5.20 -10.42 4.89
CA ASP A 82 5.03 -10.21 3.44
C ASP A 82 5.63 -8.89 2.94
N ILE A 83 6.00 -8.85 1.65
CA ILE A 83 6.70 -7.70 1.07
C ILE A 83 5.81 -6.45 1.08
N SER A 84 4.50 -6.58 0.83
CA SER A 84 3.60 -5.43 0.71
C SER A 84 3.42 -4.71 2.05
N THR A 85 3.15 -5.45 3.11
CA THR A 85 3.04 -4.92 4.49
C THR A 85 4.38 -4.33 4.96
N THR A 86 5.49 -5.05 4.74
CA THR A 86 6.83 -4.57 5.11
C THR A 86 7.22 -3.31 4.36
N ALA A 87 6.88 -3.20 3.07
CA ALA A 87 7.11 -2.00 2.26
C ALA A 87 6.31 -0.80 2.80
N LYS A 88 5.04 -1.00 3.19
CA LYS A 88 4.23 0.06 3.81
C LYS A 88 4.80 0.53 5.15
N LEU A 89 5.26 -0.39 5.99
CA LEU A 89 5.95 -0.03 7.23
C LEU A 89 7.26 0.74 6.97
N ALA A 90 8.00 0.37 5.94
CA ALA A 90 9.21 1.08 5.52
C ALA A 90 8.90 2.49 5.00
N GLU A 91 7.85 2.67 4.19
CA GLU A 91 7.36 3.99 3.76
C GLU A 91 7.02 4.87 4.97
N GLN A 92 6.25 4.35 5.91
CA GLN A 92 5.90 5.06 7.14
C GLN A 92 7.14 5.43 7.96
N ALA A 93 8.09 4.50 8.09
CA ALA A 93 9.35 4.77 8.79
C ALA A 93 10.17 5.87 8.10
N ILE A 94 10.27 5.86 6.77
CA ILE A 94 10.94 6.91 5.99
C ILE A 94 10.24 8.26 6.19
N ALA A 95 8.91 8.28 6.16
CA ALA A 95 8.10 9.48 6.39
C ALA A 95 8.34 10.07 7.79
N LEU A 96 8.53 9.26 8.81
CA LEU A 96 8.88 9.71 10.16
C LEU A 96 10.33 10.19 10.23
N LEU A 97 11.25 9.44 9.62
CA LEU A 97 12.68 9.76 9.63
C LEU A 97 13.00 11.10 8.94
N GLN A 98 12.24 11.51 7.93
CA GLN A 98 12.44 12.82 7.29
C GLN A 98 12.23 13.97 8.28
N LEU A 99 11.26 13.88 9.19
CA LEU A 99 11.03 14.92 10.20
C LEU A 99 12.13 14.92 11.28
N VAL A 100 12.62 13.73 11.66
CA VAL A 100 13.80 13.61 12.56
C VAL A 100 15.04 14.21 11.92
N ALA A 101 15.29 13.92 10.64
CA ALA A 101 16.41 14.48 9.89
C ALA A 101 16.27 16.01 9.72
N GLY A 102 15.09 16.51 9.42
CA GLY A 102 14.77 17.94 9.37
C GLY A 102 15.05 18.63 10.72
N GLY A 103 14.62 18.01 11.81
CA GLY A 103 14.90 18.45 13.16
C GLY A 103 16.40 18.51 13.46
N ALA A 104 17.15 17.45 13.07
CA ALA A 104 18.60 17.42 13.22
C ALA A 104 19.29 18.55 12.45
N LEU A 105 18.93 18.76 11.20
CA LEU A 105 19.47 19.85 10.36
C LEU A 105 19.15 21.22 10.95
N PHE A 106 17.93 21.43 11.40
CA PHE A 106 17.52 22.69 12.00
C PHE A 106 18.24 22.93 13.34
N GLY A 107 18.39 21.90 14.19
CA GLY A 107 19.15 21.98 15.43
C GLY A 107 20.64 22.28 15.18
N ALA A 108 21.25 21.69 14.15
CA ALA A 108 22.62 22.01 13.72
C ALA A 108 22.75 23.48 13.27
N LEU A 109 21.77 23.97 12.49
CA LEU A 109 21.70 25.36 12.05
C LEU A 109 21.58 26.34 13.23
N LEU A 110 20.70 26.05 14.18
CA LEU A 110 20.55 26.85 15.40
C LEU A 110 21.84 26.88 16.21
N ALA A 111 22.53 25.74 16.40
CA ALA A 111 23.79 25.66 17.08
C ALA A 111 24.89 26.44 16.34
N TRP A 112 24.94 26.40 15.02
CA TRP A 112 25.84 27.22 14.22
C TRP A 112 25.54 28.72 14.37
N GLN A 113 24.27 29.12 14.40
CA GLN A 113 23.86 30.50 14.64
C GLN A 113 24.20 30.97 16.07
N ALA A 114 24.10 30.11 17.07
CA ALA A 114 24.49 30.42 18.47
C ALA A 114 25.96 30.83 18.61
N GLY A 115 26.82 30.39 17.70
CA GLY A 115 28.22 30.80 17.64
C GLY A 115 28.48 32.22 17.16
N LYS A 116 27.46 32.94 16.62
CA LYS A 116 27.60 34.30 16.06
C LYS A 116 27.23 35.37 17.10
N PRO A 117 27.90 36.53 17.10
CA PRO A 117 27.58 37.62 18.03
C PRO A 117 26.19 38.23 17.71
N ASN A 118 25.54 38.73 18.74
CA ASN A 118 24.26 39.49 18.68
C ASN A 118 23.12 38.77 17.96
N ARG A 119 22.98 37.46 18.10
CA ARG A 119 21.88 36.68 17.53
C ARG A 119 20.84 36.29 18.60
N ASN A 120 19.59 36.56 18.30
CA ASN A 120 18.46 36.09 19.09
C ASN A 120 18.04 34.70 18.59
N LEU A 121 18.50 33.65 19.30
CA LEU A 121 18.27 32.27 18.86
C LEU A 121 16.80 31.87 18.96
N ILE A 122 16.09 32.37 19.96
CA ILE A 122 14.65 32.16 20.14
C ILE A 122 13.88 32.68 18.92
N LYS A 123 14.21 33.89 18.45
CA LYS A 123 13.59 34.45 17.24
C LYS A 123 13.84 33.56 16.00
N PHE A 124 15.08 33.04 15.86
CA PHE A 124 15.41 32.10 14.77
C PHE A 124 14.62 30.81 14.89
N GLY A 125 14.46 30.26 16.10
CA GLY A 125 13.64 29.09 16.35
C GLY A 125 12.18 29.29 15.96
N GLN A 126 11.60 30.43 16.35
CA GLN A 126 10.21 30.78 16.00
C GLN A 126 10.03 30.97 14.48
N ILE A 127 11.00 31.58 13.80
CA ILE A 127 10.98 31.71 12.33
C ILE A 127 11.01 30.31 11.68
N GLY A 128 11.87 29.40 12.16
CA GLY A 128 11.90 28.03 11.67
C GLY A 128 10.58 27.27 11.88
N GLY A 129 9.96 27.44 13.06
CA GLY A 129 8.63 26.90 13.32
C GLY A 129 7.55 27.48 12.40
N LEU A 130 7.61 28.80 12.13
CA LEU A 130 6.70 29.47 11.20
C LEU A 130 6.89 28.99 9.75
N VAL A 131 8.11 28.79 9.31
CA VAL A 131 8.42 28.24 7.98
C VAL A 131 7.85 26.82 7.85
N LEU A 132 8.07 25.97 8.87
CA LEU A 132 7.53 24.60 8.87
C LEU A 132 6.01 24.61 8.85
N LEU A 133 5.35 25.48 9.61
CA LEU A 133 3.91 25.69 9.55
C LEU A 133 3.45 26.08 8.15
N GLY A 134 4.10 27.07 7.55
CA GLY A 134 3.72 27.55 6.20
C GLY A 134 3.87 26.47 5.14
N VAL A 135 4.97 25.71 5.18
CA VAL A 135 5.21 24.58 4.26
C VAL A 135 4.15 23.49 4.49
N SER A 136 3.88 23.11 5.74
CA SER A 136 2.89 22.07 6.05
C SER A 136 1.49 22.48 5.57
N VAL A 137 1.04 23.68 5.89
CA VAL A 137 -0.29 24.17 5.45
C VAL A 137 -0.38 24.23 3.92
N LEU A 138 0.68 24.66 3.23
CA LEU A 138 0.72 24.64 1.77
C LEU A 138 0.56 23.23 1.22
N ILE A 139 1.25 22.24 1.81
CA ILE A 139 1.15 20.85 1.41
C ILE A 139 -0.28 20.32 1.64
N GLU A 140 -0.89 20.59 2.80
CA GLU A 140 -2.27 20.19 3.09
C GLU A 140 -3.26 20.76 2.06
N ILE A 141 -3.07 22.02 1.65
CA ILE A 141 -3.88 22.64 0.60
C ILE A 141 -3.65 21.96 -0.75
N LEU A 142 -2.39 21.66 -1.11
CA LEU A 142 -2.06 21.00 -2.38
C LEU A 142 -2.57 19.55 -2.44
N LEU A 143 -2.64 18.88 -1.29
CA LEU A 143 -3.22 17.54 -1.17
C LEU A 143 -4.76 17.55 -1.08
N ALA A 144 -5.38 18.74 -0.99
CA ALA A 144 -6.81 18.89 -0.71
C ALA A 144 -7.26 18.11 0.54
N ASN A 145 -6.43 18.09 1.59
CA ASN A 145 -6.66 17.28 2.79
C ASN A 145 -7.90 17.79 3.55
N PRO A 146 -8.98 16.97 3.68
CA PRO A 146 -10.21 17.38 4.35
C PRO A 146 -10.03 17.59 5.87
N GLN A 147 -8.94 17.09 6.46
CA GLN A 147 -8.61 17.29 7.88
C GLN A 147 -8.09 18.70 8.16
N LEU A 148 -7.74 19.48 7.13
CA LEU A 148 -7.33 20.89 7.31
C LEU A 148 -8.54 21.75 7.64
N SER A 149 -8.63 22.16 8.91
CA SER A 149 -9.71 22.95 9.48
C SER A 149 -9.14 24.10 10.33
N GLY A 150 -9.98 25.05 10.75
CA GLY A 150 -9.55 26.12 11.63
C GLY A 150 -8.90 25.62 12.93
N PRO A 151 -9.48 24.64 13.65
CA PRO A 151 -8.85 24.03 14.83
C PRO A 151 -7.52 23.34 14.54
N SER A 152 -7.41 22.58 13.45
CA SER A 152 -6.15 21.91 13.09
C SER A 152 -5.06 22.90 12.71
N PHE A 153 -5.40 24.00 12.01
CA PHE A 153 -4.46 25.08 11.71
C PHE A 153 -3.91 25.72 13.00
N MET A 154 -4.79 26.00 13.99
CA MET A 154 -4.35 26.54 15.29
C MET A 154 -3.45 25.55 16.04
N TRP A 155 -3.80 24.26 16.02
CA TRP A 155 -2.99 23.21 16.60
C TRP A 155 -1.58 23.14 15.98
N LEU A 156 -1.49 23.08 14.66
CA LEU A 156 -0.21 23.06 13.96
C LEU A 156 0.61 24.32 14.26
N GLY A 157 -0.04 25.49 14.31
CA GLY A 157 0.61 26.75 14.68
C GLY A 157 1.21 26.70 16.08
N PHE A 158 0.43 26.26 17.06
CA PHE A 158 0.91 26.10 18.44
C PHE A 158 2.07 25.09 18.54
N VAL A 159 1.93 23.95 17.88
CA VAL A 159 2.93 22.85 17.93
C VAL A 159 4.25 23.29 17.27
N PHE A 160 4.21 23.84 16.04
CA PHE A 160 5.44 24.19 15.33
C PHE A 160 6.15 25.42 15.90
N LEU A 161 5.41 26.45 16.33
CA LEU A 161 6.01 27.61 16.97
C LEU A 161 6.58 27.24 18.34
N GLY A 162 5.87 26.40 19.11
CA GLY A 162 6.33 25.87 20.39
C GLY A 162 7.58 24.99 20.24
N TRP A 163 7.61 24.14 19.21
CA TRP A 163 8.77 23.31 18.89
C TRP A 163 9.99 24.14 18.52
N GLY A 164 9.86 25.11 17.63
CA GLY A 164 10.96 25.97 17.22
C GLY A 164 11.50 26.81 18.37
N TRP A 165 10.60 27.36 19.21
CA TRP A 165 10.98 28.07 20.44
C TRP A 165 11.69 27.14 21.43
N GLY A 166 11.14 25.96 21.71
CA GLY A 166 11.68 25.01 22.67
C GLY A 166 13.06 24.48 22.29
N LEU A 167 13.26 24.17 20.98
CA LEU A 167 14.55 23.72 20.49
C LEU A 167 15.63 24.82 20.61
N ALA A 168 15.29 26.07 20.25
CA ALA A 168 16.21 27.20 20.40
C ALA A 168 16.55 27.41 21.89
N TRP A 169 15.55 27.35 22.78
CA TRP A 169 15.73 27.48 24.21
C TRP A 169 16.62 26.38 24.81
N LEU A 170 16.49 25.14 24.35
CA LEU A 170 17.37 24.03 24.74
C LEU A 170 18.81 24.26 24.30
N ILE A 171 19.03 24.70 23.06
CA ILE A 171 20.38 24.95 22.52
C ILE A 171 21.07 26.10 23.23
N GLU A 172 20.34 27.18 23.61
CA GLU A 172 20.88 28.29 24.41
C GLU A 172 21.40 27.85 25.79
N ARG A 173 20.79 26.79 26.34
CA ARG A 173 21.13 26.26 27.67
C ARG A 173 22.20 25.16 27.68
N VAL A 174 22.75 24.78 26.54
CA VAL A 174 23.87 23.81 26.51
C VAL A 174 25.05 24.38 27.24
N PRO A 175 25.54 23.77 28.36
CA PRO A 175 26.64 24.30 29.13
C PRO A 175 27.92 24.41 28.31
N PRO A 176 28.77 25.45 28.53
CA PRO A 176 30.08 25.57 27.91
C PRO A 176 31.00 24.43 28.37
N LYS A 177 32.05 24.14 27.55
CA LYS A 177 32.97 23.01 27.79
C LYS A 177 33.84 23.17 29.06
N ASP A 178 34.11 24.42 29.44
CA ASP A 178 35.12 24.78 30.45
C ASP A 178 34.53 25.00 31.85
N VAL A 179 33.28 24.62 32.09
CA VAL A 179 32.70 24.68 33.44
C VAL A 179 33.32 23.54 34.26
N VAL A 180 34.42 23.84 34.92
CA VAL A 180 35.05 22.96 35.89
C VAL A 180 34.11 22.80 37.09
N GLU A 181 33.90 21.57 37.49
CA GLU A 181 33.03 21.01 38.54
C GLU A 181 33.36 21.54 39.97
N LYS A 182 33.42 22.88 40.18
CA LYS A 182 33.67 23.47 41.49
C LYS A 182 32.40 23.92 42.24
N ASP A 183 31.26 23.94 41.57
CA ASP A 183 30.02 24.30 42.23
C ASP A 183 28.99 23.18 41.98
N SER A 184 28.55 22.54 43.06
CA SER A 184 27.59 21.41 43.07
C SER A 184 26.19 21.77 42.51
N ARG A 185 25.99 23.00 42.04
CA ARG A 185 24.75 23.51 41.44
C ARG A 185 24.80 23.59 39.92
N VAL A 186 25.96 23.30 39.28
CA VAL A 186 26.10 23.39 37.82
C VAL A 186 26.00 21.99 37.18
N ILE A 187 24.97 21.78 36.41
CA ILE A 187 24.74 20.53 35.67
C ILE A 187 25.84 20.38 34.59
N SER A 188 26.55 19.26 34.57
CA SER A 188 27.54 18.97 33.54
C SER A 188 26.86 18.83 32.17
N ARG A 189 27.60 19.09 31.07
CA ARG A 189 27.11 18.94 29.70
C ARG A 189 26.50 17.53 29.44
N ARG A 190 27.14 16.49 29.99
CA ARG A 190 26.66 15.10 29.89
C ARG A 190 25.32 14.91 30.61
N GLN A 191 25.17 15.43 31.80
CA GLN A 191 23.93 15.39 32.56
C GLN A 191 22.82 16.21 31.87
N PHE A 192 23.14 17.39 31.34
CA PHE A 192 22.21 18.21 30.58
C PHE A 192 21.67 17.44 29.37
N LEU A 193 22.55 16.82 28.56
CA LEU A 193 22.15 16.03 27.39
C LEU A 193 21.35 14.80 27.79
N ALA A 194 21.71 14.12 28.87
CA ALA A 194 20.98 12.96 29.37
C ALA A 194 19.55 13.35 29.83
N VAL A 195 19.41 14.42 30.62
CA VAL A 195 18.11 14.89 31.14
C VAL A 195 17.25 15.44 30.01
N SER A 196 17.82 16.30 29.15
CA SER A 196 17.07 16.85 27.99
C SER A 196 16.67 15.76 27.01
N GLY A 197 17.58 14.80 26.72
CA GLY A 197 17.30 13.67 25.87
C GLY A 197 16.23 12.75 26.45
N ALA A 198 16.32 12.41 27.73
CA ALA A 198 15.28 11.63 28.41
C ALA A 198 13.92 12.35 28.43
N GLY A 199 13.93 13.67 28.66
CA GLY A 199 12.70 14.49 28.64
C GLY A 199 12.03 14.50 27.26
N LEU A 200 12.80 14.68 26.18
CA LEU A 200 12.29 14.65 24.81
C LEU A 200 11.79 13.25 24.41
N ALA A 201 12.53 12.20 24.79
CA ALA A 201 12.10 10.82 24.55
C ALA A 201 10.82 10.49 25.32
N ALA A 202 10.73 10.92 26.60
CA ALA A 202 9.52 10.74 27.40
C ALA A 202 8.32 11.52 26.82
N ALA A 203 8.55 12.73 26.28
CA ALA A 203 7.51 13.50 25.60
C ALA A 203 7.01 12.79 24.33
N ALA A 204 7.94 12.22 23.53
CA ALA A 204 7.59 11.45 22.33
C ALA A 204 6.74 10.21 22.67
N VAL A 205 7.24 9.37 23.59
CA VAL A 205 6.57 8.12 24.00
C VAL A 205 5.26 8.43 24.75
N GLY A 206 5.27 9.44 25.63
CA GLY A 206 4.10 9.85 26.38
C GLY A 206 2.98 10.38 25.49
N ALA A 207 3.28 11.25 24.55
CA ALA A 207 2.30 11.77 23.60
C ALA A 207 1.74 10.66 22.69
N TRP A 208 2.61 9.79 22.16
CA TRP A 208 2.19 8.63 21.38
C TRP A 208 1.34 7.66 22.20
N GLY A 209 1.76 7.34 23.44
CA GLY A 209 1.04 6.44 24.35
C GLY A 209 -0.34 7.00 24.75
N LEU A 210 -0.43 8.30 25.05
CA LEU A 210 -1.71 8.97 25.31
C LEU A 210 -2.63 8.91 24.08
N GLY A 211 -2.09 9.14 22.87
CA GLY A 211 -2.83 8.98 21.63
C GLY A 211 -3.43 7.58 21.48
N LYS A 212 -2.65 6.52 21.78
CA LYS A 212 -3.13 5.13 21.74
C LYS A 212 -4.14 4.80 22.84
N LEU A 213 -3.98 5.37 24.04
CA LEU A 213 -4.88 5.10 25.16
C LEU A 213 -6.23 5.82 25.05
N PHE A 214 -6.24 7.04 24.52
CA PHE A 214 -7.43 7.88 24.48
C PHE A 214 -8.01 8.06 23.07
N GLY A 215 -7.20 7.89 22.01
CA GLY A 215 -7.62 8.03 20.61
C GLY A 215 -8.50 6.88 20.09
N GLY A 216 -8.50 5.73 20.78
CA GLY A 216 -9.40 4.61 20.46
C GLY A 216 -10.88 4.86 20.84
N ASN A 217 -11.18 5.95 21.56
CA ASN A 217 -12.52 6.26 22.08
C ASN A 217 -13.09 7.60 21.58
N GLY A 218 -12.41 8.32 20.70
CA GLY A 218 -12.70 9.74 20.45
C GLY A 218 -13.22 10.14 19.08
N LEU A 219 -13.14 9.29 18.09
CA LEU A 219 -13.99 9.37 16.91
C LEU A 219 -15.05 8.27 17.05
N PRO A 220 -16.34 8.53 16.72
CA PRO A 220 -17.18 7.41 16.38
C PRO A 220 -16.35 6.62 15.37
N ALA A 221 -15.98 5.39 15.72
CA ALA A 221 -15.48 4.40 14.74
C ALA A 221 -16.41 4.58 13.56
N ALA A 222 -15.84 4.99 12.40
CA ALA A 222 -16.62 5.29 11.21
C ALA A 222 -17.75 4.26 11.16
N ALA A 223 -18.98 4.66 11.30
CA ALA A 223 -20.14 3.96 11.80
C ALA A 223 -19.97 2.44 11.73
N GLY A 224 -19.52 1.82 12.79
CA GLY A 224 -19.13 0.45 12.98
C GLY A 224 -18.38 -0.12 11.77
N GLU A 225 -17.13 -0.59 11.95
CA GLU A 225 -16.76 -1.82 11.22
C GLU A 225 -18.03 -2.67 11.24
N PRO A 226 -18.67 -2.98 10.10
CA PRO A 226 -19.82 -3.86 10.16
C PRO A 226 -19.27 -5.10 10.85
N THR A 227 -19.63 -5.24 12.12
CA THR A 227 -19.31 -6.45 12.89
C THR A 227 -19.72 -7.54 11.94
N PRO A 228 -18.85 -8.49 11.54
CA PRO A 228 -19.23 -9.56 10.66
C PRO A 228 -20.50 -10.15 11.29
N GLN A 229 -21.66 -9.78 10.79
CA GLN A 229 -22.86 -10.49 11.20
C GLN A 229 -22.65 -11.87 10.61
N PRO A 230 -22.54 -12.92 11.42
CA PRO A 230 -22.52 -14.26 10.89
C PRO A 230 -23.79 -14.36 10.08
N VAL A 231 -23.64 -14.48 8.77
CA VAL A 231 -24.73 -14.88 7.87
C VAL A 231 -25.20 -16.20 8.45
N SER A 232 -26.40 -16.19 8.99
CA SER A 232 -27.01 -17.33 9.65
C SER A 232 -26.87 -18.57 8.76
N GLY A 233 -26.05 -19.50 9.17
CA GLY A 233 -25.94 -20.92 8.90
C GLY A 233 -26.60 -21.48 7.64
N GLU A 234 -26.24 -21.01 6.46
CA GLU A 234 -26.40 -21.73 5.22
C GLU A 234 -25.09 -21.62 4.43
N ASP A 235 -24.63 -22.77 3.95
CA ASP A 235 -23.43 -23.07 3.20
C ASP A 235 -22.83 -21.84 2.47
N PRO A 236 -21.64 -21.32 2.85
CA PRO A 236 -21.01 -20.19 2.17
C PRO A 236 -20.73 -20.44 0.68
N PHE A 237 -20.89 -21.69 0.22
CA PHE A 237 -20.76 -22.09 -1.18
C PHE A 237 -22.11 -22.20 -1.92
N GLY A 238 -23.25 -22.08 -1.24
CA GLY A 238 -24.58 -22.32 -1.79
C GLY A 238 -25.36 -21.09 -2.29
N ALA A 239 -24.94 -19.86 -2.00
CA ALA A 239 -25.64 -18.67 -2.47
C ALA A 239 -25.23 -18.32 -3.90
N ALA A 240 -26.12 -18.62 -4.82
CA ALA A 240 -26.26 -18.16 -6.19
C ALA A 240 -25.11 -17.33 -6.76
N LEU A 241 -24.19 -17.98 -7.45
CA LEU A 241 -23.41 -17.40 -8.52
C LEU A 241 -24.40 -17.09 -9.66
N THR A 242 -24.99 -15.91 -9.66
CA THR A 242 -25.85 -15.47 -10.72
C THR A 242 -25.01 -15.13 -11.95
N SER A 243 -25.17 -15.98 -12.95
CA SER A 243 -24.96 -15.82 -14.38
C SER A 243 -24.08 -14.68 -14.87
N GLY A 244 -22.76 -14.93 -14.92
CA GLY A 244 -21.85 -14.39 -15.93
C GLY A 244 -21.51 -15.51 -16.92
N PRO A 245 -20.89 -15.27 -18.08
CA PRO A 245 -20.79 -16.21 -19.19
C PRO A 245 -19.91 -17.45 -19.01
N ALA A 246 -19.65 -17.89 -17.78
CA ALA A 246 -19.18 -19.23 -17.46
C ALA A 246 -19.68 -19.61 -16.07
N ALA A 247 -20.53 -20.61 -16.00
CA ALA A 247 -21.08 -21.11 -14.75
C ALA A 247 -19.93 -21.53 -13.82
N SER A 248 -19.95 -21.04 -12.57
CA SER A 248 -19.04 -21.53 -11.54
C SER A 248 -19.25 -23.04 -11.34
N PRO A 249 -18.15 -23.77 -11.06
CA PRO A 249 -18.23 -25.21 -10.90
C PRO A 249 -19.14 -25.59 -9.72
N SER A 250 -19.88 -26.68 -9.88
CA SER A 250 -20.72 -27.21 -8.80
C SER A 250 -19.89 -27.68 -7.61
N PRO A 251 -20.45 -27.71 -6.37
CA PRO A 251 -19.77 -28.26 -5.22
C PRO A 251 -19.26 -29.70 -5.44
N GLN A 252 -19.97 -30.52 -6.20
CA GLN A 252 -19.55 -31.87 -6.54
C GLN A 252 -18.31 -31.90 -7.44
N GLN A 253 -18.22 -30.99 -8.43
CA GLN A 253 -17.03 -30.84 -9.28
C GLN A 253 -15.84 -30.38 -8.46
N LEU A 254 -16.03 -29.43 -7.53
CA LEU A 254 -14.97 -28.96 -6.65
C LEU A 254 -14.48 -30.05 -5.69
N ALA A 255 -15.40 -30.82 -5.12
CA ALA A 255 -15.07 -31.92 -4.22
C ALA A 255 -14.35 -33.11 -4.91
N ALA A 256 -14.50 -33.23 -6.22
CA ALA A 256 -13.86 -34.28 -7.02
C ALA A 256 -12.42 -33.93 -7.45
N ARG A 257 -11.95 -32.70 -7.18
CA ARG A 257 -10.59 -32.25 -7.54
C ARG A 257 -9.54 -32.89 -6.63
N GLN A 258 -8.36 -33.03 -7.14
CA GLN A 258 -7.22 -33.37 -6.31
C GLN A 258 -6.87 -32.20 -5.35
N ALA A 259 -6.31 -32.54 -4.20
CA ALA A 259 -5.81 -31.53 -3.27
C ALA A 259 -4.54 -30.87 -3.82
N PRO A 260 -4.35 -29.56 -3.62
CA PRO A 260 -3.08 -28.90 -3.91
C PRO A 260 -1.96 -29.45 -3.03
N VAL A 261 -0.72 -29.31 -3.45
CA VAL A 261 0.46 -29.64 -2.63
C VAL A 261 0.51 -28.68 -1.44
N ASN A 262 0.85 -29.20 -0.27
CA ASN A 262 1.02 -28.38 0.94
C ASN A 262 2.03 -27.25 0.68
N GLY A 263 1.71 -26.03 1.12
CA GLY A 263 2.52 -24.85 0.85
C GLY A 263 2.21 -24.12 -0.48
N THR A 264 1.33 -24.68 -1.33
CA THR A 264 0.75 -23.91 -2.44
C THR A 264 -0.14 -22.80 -1.88
N ARG A 265 -0.07 -21.60 -2.45
CA ARG A 265 -0.97 -20.50 -2.05
C ARG A 265 -2.44 -20.90 -2.19
N PRO A 266 -3.33 -20.40 -1.30
CA PRO A 266 -4.74 -20.79 -1.31
C PRO A 266 -5.46 -20.32 -2.57
N GLU A 267 -6.55 -20.97 -2.95
CA GLU A 267 -7.40 -20.52 -4.06
C GLU A 267 -8.09 -19.18 -3.78
N LEU A 268 -8.38 -18.89 -2.50
CA LEU A 268 -8.88 -17.61 -2.01
C LEU A 268 -7.94 -17.08 -0.94
N THR A 269 -7.59 -15.81 -1.07
CA THR A 269 -6.77 -15.08 -0.11
C THR A 269 -7.69 -14.41 0.91
N SER A 270 -7.34 -14.44 2.19
CA SER A 270 -8.05 -13.70 3.23
C SER A 270 -7.95 -12.18 2.99
N ASN A 271 -8.83 -11.39 3.62
CA ASN A 271 -8.79 -9.95 3.48
C ASN A 271 -7.49 -9.35 4.04
N GLU A 272 -6.97 -9.94 5.10
CA GLU A 272 -5.74 -9.52 5.78
C GLU A 272 -4.48 -9.81 4.96
N GLU A 273 -4.49 -10.95 4.22
CA GLU A 273 -3.34 -11.40 3.41
C GLU A 273 -3.40 -10.90 1.96
N PHE A 274 -4.51 -10.29 1.55
CA PHE A 274 -4.65 -9.76 0.19
C PHE A 274 -3.65 -8.64 -0.03
N TYR A 275 -2.83 -8.71 -1.10
CA TYR A 275 -1.78 -7.75 -1.37
C TYR A 275 -2.30 -6.31 -1.40
N ARG A 276 -1.51 -5.40 -0.87
CA ARG A 276 -1.86 -3.99 -0.78
C ARG A 276 -0.84 -3.11 -1.51
N ILE A 277 -1.32 -2.35 -2.48
CA ILE A 277 -0.58 -1.27 -3.15
C ILE A 277 -1.52 -0.06 -3.26
N ASP A 278 -1.07 1.08 -2.78
CA ASP A 278 -1.74 2.38 -2.90
C ASP A 278 -0.71 3.51 -2.91
N ILE A 279 -1.14 4.72 -3.30
CA ILE A 279 -0.25 5.87 -3.47
C ILE A 279 -0.04 6.68 -2.19
N ASN A 280 -0.82 6.43 -1.14
CA ASN A 280 -0.74 7.12 0.13
C ASN A 280 -0.09 6.25 1.20
N THR A 281 0.56 6.86 2.17
CA THR A 281 1.12 6.19 3.35
C THR A 281 0.04 5.54 4.21
N ARG A 282 -1.16 6.13 4.25
CA ARG A 282 -2.37 5.60 4.92
C ARG A 282 -3.56 5.63 3.98
N PRO A 283 -4.48 4.64 4.07
CA PRO A 283 -5.73 4.67 3.30
C PRO A 283 -6.64 5.80 3.78
N PRO A 284 -7.43 6.41 2.87
CA PRO A 284 -8.46 7.36 3.26
C PRO A 284 -9.47 6.72 4.21
N GLN A 285 -9.91 7.47 5.22
CA GLN A 285 -10.97 7.06 6.14
C GLN A 285 -12.27 7.72 5.71
N LEU A 286 -13.09 6.99 4.94
CA LEU A 286 -14.35 7.50 4.40
C LEU A 286 -15.52 6.98 5.24
N ASP A 287 -16.48 7.88 5.54
CA ASP A 287 -17.74 7.50 6.17
C ASP A 287 -18.75 7.09 5.07
N GLY A 288 -19.07 5.80 4.99
CA GLY A 288 -20.00 5.27 4.01
C GLY A 288 -21.42 5.84 4.08
N ALA A 289 -21.84 6.40 5.24
CA ALA A 289 -23.16 6.99 5.39
C ALA A 289 -23.29 8.33 4.64
N VAL A 290 -22.20 9.11 4.61
CA VAL A 290 -22.18 10.42 3.95
C VAL A 290 -21.47 10.41 2.59
N TRP A 291 -20.71 9.35 2.30
CA TRP A 291 -20.03 9.19 1.02
C TRP A 291 -21.02 9.18 -0.15
N ARG A 292 -20.61 9.78 -1.26
CA ARG A 292 -21.36 9.80 -2.51
C ARG A 292 -20.47 9.51 -3.71
N LEU A 293 -21.00 8.73 -4.66
CA LEU A 293 -20.44 8.58 -5.99
C LEU A 293 -21.09 9.58 -6.93
N HIS A 294 -20.28 10.44 -7.54
CA HIS A 294 -20.74 11.35 -8.58
C HIS A 294 -20.50 10.74 -9.96
N VAL A 295 -21.50 10.76 -10.83
CA VAL A 295 -21.38 10.40 -12.25
C VAL A 295 -21.74 11.62 -13.08
N ASN A 296 -20.83 12.11 -13.92
CA ASN A 296 -20.98 13.34 -14.67
C ASN A 296 -20.21 13.32 -16.01
N GLY A 297 -19.99 14.51 -16.62
CA GLY A 297 -19.35 14.62 -17.93
C GLY A 297 -20.32 14.37 -19.07
N LEU A 298 -19.97 13.51 -20.04
CA LEU A 298 -20.76 13.20 -21.24
C LEU A 298 -21.89 12.20 -20.91
N VAL A 299 -22.83 12.66 -20.07
CA VAL A 299 -24.05 11.94 -19.68
C VAL A 299 -25.27 12.82 -19.91
N ASP A 300 -26.45 12.22 -20.07
CA ASP A 300 -27.70 12.97 -20.22
C ASP A 300 -28.18 13.54 -18.87
N SER A 301 -27.93 12.80 -17.78
CA SER A 301 -28.28 13.17 -16.41
C SER A 301 -27.12 12.85 -15.47
N GLN A 302 -26.68 13.84 -14.72
CA GLN A 302 -25.68 13.61 -13.65
C GLN A 302 -26.34 12.82 -12.51
N LEU A 303 -25.56 11.93 -11.90
CA LEU A 303 -26.00 11.14 -10.76
C LEU A 303 -25.17 11.45 -9.53
N GLU A 304 -25.82 11.39 -8.38
CA GLU A 304 -25.19 11.37 -7.05
C GLU A 304 -25.78 10.16 -6.32
N LEU A 305 -24.96 9.12 -6.12
CA LEU A 305 -25.39 7.84 -5.58
C LEU A 305 -24.76 7.61 -4.22
N SER A 306 -25.56 7.20 -3.25
CA SER A 306 -25.09 6.67 -1.96
C SER A 306 -24.65 5.20 -2.11
N LEU A 307 -23.97 4.68 -1.10
CA LEU A 307 -23.62 3.27 -1.04
C LEU A 307 -24.88 2.38 -1.01
N ASP A 308 -25.97 2.84 -0.36
CA ASP A 308 -27.23 2.10 -0.28
C ASP A 308 -27.96 2.10 -1.63
N ASP A 309 -27.87 3.16 -2.43
CA ASP A 309 -28.39 3.17 -3.80
C ASP A 309 -27.71 2.08 -4.64
N LEU A 310 -26.37 1.97 -4.56
CA LEU A 310 -25.62 0.94 -5.26
C LEU A 310 -25.99 -0.47 -4.78
N ARG A 311 -26.15 -0.67 -3.48
CA ARG A 311 -26.56 -1.96 -2.90
C ARG A 311 -28.00 -2.37 -3.27
N SER A 312 -28.83 -1.40 -3.63
CA SER A 312 -30.20 -1.66 -4.09
C SER A 312 -30.29 -2.15 -5.53
N MET A 313 -29.21 -1.98 -6.32
CA MET A 313 -29.13 -2.46 -7.70
C MET A 313 -28.85 -3.97 -7.75
N PRO A 314 -29.11 -4.65 -8.88
CA PRO A 314 -28.78 -6.07 -9.04
C PRO A 314 -27.29 -6.34 -8.79
N ALA A 315 -27.00 -7.06 -7.72
CA ALA A 315 -25.63 -7.40 -7.34
C ALA A 315 -25.11 -8.60 -8.14
N GLN A 316 -23.81 -8.59 -8.43
CA GLN A 316 -23.07 -9.73 -8.95
C GLN A 316 -21.91 -10.08 -8.02
N THR A 317 -21.70 -11.39 -7.84
CA THR A 317 -20.57 -11.91 -7.08
C THR A 317 -19.65 -12.70 -8.00
N GLN A 318 -18.36 -12.39 -7.97
CA GLN A 318 -17.34 -13.07 -8.79
C GLN A 318 -16.11 -13.41 -7.93
N ILE A 319 -15.54 -14.59 -8.18
CA ILE A 319 -14.21 -14.95 -7.65
C ILE A 319 -13.19 -14.59 -8.72
N LEU A 320 -12.21 -13.81 -8.35
CA LEU A 320 -11.22 -13.34 -9.32
C LEU A 320 -9.88 -13.05 -8.68
N THR A 321 -8.84 -13.20 -9.49
CA THR A 321 -7.47 -12.88 -9.16
C THR A 321 -7.12 -11.49 -9.67
N MET A 322 -6.45 -10.72 -8.82
CA MET A 322 -5.83 -9.43 -9.14
C MET A 322 -4.32 -9.53 -9.00
N GLN A 323 -3.60 -8.84 -9.86
CA GLN A 323 -2.14 -8.74 -9.79
C GLN A 323 -1.69 -7.30 -10.00
N CYS A 324 -0.72 -6.85 -9.22
CA CYS A 324 -0.04 -5.57 -9.45
C CYS A 324 0.86 -5.67 -10.69
N ILE A 325 0.90 -4.63 -11.52
CA ILE A 325 1.81 -4.57 -12.68
C ILE A 325 3.28 -4.63 -12.26
N SER A 326 3.59 -4.18 -11.04
CA SER A 326 4.94 -4.24 -10.46
C SER A 326 5.29 -5.58 -9.83
N ASN A 327 4.41 -6.60 -9.94
CA ASN A 327 4.70 -7.93 -9.43
C ASN A 327 5.81 -8.59 -10.27
N PRO A 328 6.99 -8.91 -9.70
CA PRO A 328 8.00 -9.67 -10.43
C PRO A 328 7.56 -11.12 -10.60
N ILE A 329 8.19 -11.86 -11.48
CA ILE A 329 7.99 -13.30 -11.62
C ILE A 329 8.29 -13.97 -10.27
N GLY A 330 7.37 -14.81 -9.79
CA GLY A 330 7.45 -15.46 -8.48
C GLY A 330 7.14 -14.54 -7.29
N GLY A 331 6.70 -13.31 -7.53
CA GLY A 331 6.34 -12.36 -6.46
C GLY A 331 4.99 -12.64 -5.83
N ASP A 332 4.72 -11.91 -4.75
CA ASP A 332 3.55 -12.03 -3.87
C ASP A 332 2.49 -10.93 -4.05
N LEU A 333 2.68 -10.03 -5.06
CA LEU A 333 1.71 -8.98 -5.36
C LEU A 333 0.58 -9.48 -6.28
N SER A 334 0.06 -10.65 -5.96
CA SER A 334 -1.12 -11.24 -6.60
C SER A 334 -1.96 -11.99 -5.55
N SER A 335 -3.26 -11.81 -5.61
CA SER A 335 -4.20 -12.40 -4.65
C SER A 335 -5.54 -12.66 -5.32
N SER A 336 -6.31 -13.59 -4.78
CA SER A 336 -7.63 -13.96 -5.29
C SER A 336 -8.67 -13.87 -4.18
N SER A 337 -9.80 -13.27 -4.47
CA SER A 337 -10.90 -13.11 -3.51
C SER A 337 -12.26 -13.15 -4.19
N ARG A 338 -13.30 -13.29 -3.37
CA ARG A 338 -14.69 -13.14 -3.79
C ARG A 338 -15.08 -11.67 -3.68
N TRP A 339 -15.61 -11.12 -4.76
CA TRP A 339 -15.97 -9.72 -4.86
C TRP A 339 -17.45 -9.59 -5.20
N THR A 340 -18.16 -8.71 -4.49
CA THR A 340 -19.58 -8.43 -4.74
C THR A 340 -19.74 -6.94 -5.06
N GLY A 341 -20.51 -6.66 -6.10
CA GLY A 341 -20.76 -5.30 -6.57
C GLY A 341 -21.85 -5.26 -7.63
N VAL A 342 -21.97 -4.13 -8.29
CA VAL A 342 -22.89 -3.90 -9.40
C VAL A 342 -22.11 -3.82 -10.71
N ARG A 343 -22.74 -4.22 -11.83
CA ARG A 343 -22.11 -4.05 -13.15
C ARG A 343 -21.86 -2.56 -13.40
N PHE A 344 -20.67 -2.25 -13.90
CA PHE A 344 -20.30 -0.85 -14.17
C PHE A 344 -21.30 -0.18 -15.12
N MET A 345 -21.67 -0.87 -16.21
CA MET A 345 -22.62 -0.34 -17.20
C MET A 345 -24.05 -0.16 -16.67
N ASP A 346 -24.48 -0.95 -15.68
CA ASP A 346 -25.83 -0.80 -15.12
C ASP A 346 -25.96 0.51 -14.33
N VAL A 347 -24.89 0.94 -13.66
CA VAL A 347 -24.82 2.25 -13.01
C VAL A 347 -24.84 3.37 -14.05
N LEU A 348 -24.05 3.26 -15.11
CA LEU A 348 -23.96 4.28 -16.16
C LEU A 348 -25.24 4.35 -17.03
N ALA A 349 -25.95 3.25 -17.19
CA ALA A 349 -27.22 3.22 -17.95
C ALA A 349 -28.26 4.21 -17.40
N SER A 350 -28.27 4.40 -16.06
CA SER A 350 -29.16 5.36 -15.41
C SER A 350 -28.79 6.83 -15.69
N ALA A 351 -27.52 7.10 -16.03
CA ALA A 351 -27.04 8.44 -16.39
C ALA A 351 -27.29 8.81 -17.87
N GLY A 352 -27.43 7.82 -18.75
CA GLY A 352 -27.52 8.00 -20.20
C GLY A 352 -26.18 8.44 -20.79
N ILE A 353 -25.39 7.48 -21.31
CA ILE A 353 -24.08 7.77 -21.88
C ILE A 353 -24.22 8.41 -23.25
N GLN A 354 -23.60 9.58 -23.47
CA GLN A 354 -23.58 10.22 -24.78
C GLN A 354 -22.63 9.47 -25.74
N ALA A 355 -23.00 9.38 -27.01
CA ALA A 355 -22.26 8.64 -28.03
C ALA A 355 -20.83 9.15 -28.28
N SER A 356 -20.51 10.37 -27.85
CA SER A 356 -19.17 10.95 -27.93
C SER A 356 -18.22 10.52 -26.82
N ALA A 357 -18.69 9.79 -25.79
CA ALA A 357 -17.87 9.33 -24.69
C ALA A 357 -16.90 8.22 -25.15
N ALA A 358 -15.60 8.41 -24.98
CA ALA A 358 -14.56 7.42 -25.24
C ALA A 358 -14.32 6.49 -24.03
N GLY A 359 -14.68 6.94 -22.84
CA GLY A 359 -14.51 6.21 -21.60
C GLY A 359 -14.78 7.07 -20.38
N ALA A 360 -14.44 6.55 -19.21
CA ALA A 360 -14.61 7.21 -17.93
C ALA A 360 -13.25 7.60 -17.34
N TYR A 361 -13.12 8.84 -16.88
CA TYR A 361 -12.05 9.30 -16.03
C TYR A 361 -12.51 9.22 -14.58
N ILE A 362 -11.85 8.37 -13.81
CA ILE A 362 -12.24 8.07 -12.45
C ILE A 362 -11.27 8.74 -11.50
N THR A 363 -11.78 9.41 -10.48
CA THR A 363 -10.98 10.00 -9.41
C THR A 363 -11.38 9.45 -8.06
N SER A 364 -10.39 9.31 -7.18
CA SER A 364 -10.46 8.66 -5.88
C SER A 364 -10.09 9.61 -4.75
N ALA A 365 -10.58 9.33 -3.55
CA ALA A 365 -10.35 10.14 -2.35
C ALA A 365 -8.87 10.26 -1.94
N ASP A 366 -8.03 9.31 -2.34
CA ASP A 366 -6.58 9.37 -2.13
C ASP A 366 -5.85 10.24 -3.16
N GLY A 367 -6.56 10.82 -4.13
CA GLY A 367 -6.01 11.58 -5.24
C GLY A 367 -5.50 10.72 -6.40
N PHE A 368 -5.75 9.41 -6.37
CA PHE A 368 -5.52 8.53 -7.51
C PHE A 368 -6.53 8.82 -8.62
N TYR A 369 -6.10 8.68 -9.87
CA TYR A 369 -6.95 8.85 -11.04
C TYR A 369 -6.59 7.85 -12.13
N GLU A 370 -7.60 7.40 -12.87
CA GLU A 370 -7.40 6.44 -13.96
C GLU A 370 -8.47 6.61 -15.05
N PHE A 371 -8.08 6.29 -16.27
CA PHE A 371 -8.99 6.24 -17.41
C PHE A 371 -9.37 4.79 -17.71
N VAL A 372 -10.68 4.52 -17.73
CA VAL A 372 -11.27 3.23 -18.09
C VAL A 372 -11.94 3.37 -19.44
N THR A 373 -11.59 2.50 -20.38
CA THR A 373 -12.14 2.55 -21.74
C THR A 373 -13.62 2.13 -21.77
N MET A 374 -14.35 2.58 -22.78
CA MET A 374 -15.73 2.11 -23.00
C MET A 374 -15.78 0.59 -23.18
N GLU A 375 -14.79 0.01 -23.87
CA GLU A 375 -14.67 -1.44 -24.05
C GLU A 375 -14.55 -2.19 -22.71
N ASP A 376 -13.70 -1.70 -21.80
CA ASP A 376 -13.54 -2.30 -20.48
C ASP A 376 -14.83 -2.22 -19.66
N MET A 377 -15.55 -1.08 -19.69
CA MET A 377 -16.80 -0.89 -18.95
C MET A 377 -17.94 -1.76 -19.49
N GLN A 378 -17.95 -2.04 -20.81
CA GLN A 378 -18.94 -2.89 -21.47
C GLN A 378 -18.76 -4.38 -21.17
N ASP A 379 -17.59 -4.80 -20.68
CA ASP A 379 -17.40 -6.17 -20.22
C ASP A 379 -18.36 -6.45 -19.05
N GLU A 380 -19.21 -7.47 -19.20
CA GLU A 380 -20.22 -7.83 -18.18
C GLU A 380 -19.61 -8.20 -16.82
N ARG A 381 -18.33 -8.49 -16.78
CA ARG A 381 -17.55 -8.84 -15.58
C ARG A 381 -16.89 -7.61 -14.93
N CYS A 382 -16.99 -6.42 -15.56
CA CYS A 382 -16.50 -5.17 -14.99
C CYS A 382 -17.47 -4.69 -13.90
N LEU A 383 -16.99 -4.54 -12.66
CA LEU A 383 -17.82 -4.27 -11.49
C LEU A 383 -17.38 -3.00 -10.75
N LEU A 384 -18.36 -2.31 -10.19
CA LEU A 384 -18.20 -1.39 -9.06
C LEU A 384 -18.45 -2.20 -7.79
N VAL A 385 -17.38 -2.48 -7.04
CA VAL A 385 -17.36 -3.45 -5.96
C VAL A 385 -17.47 -2.74 -4.60
N TYR A 386 -18.31 -3.27 -3.70
CA TYR A 386 -18.51 -2.77 -2.35
C TYR A 386 -18.34 -3.85 -1.25
N GLU A 387 -18.14 -5.14 -1.63
CA GLU A 387 -17.85 -6.22 -0.68
C GLU A 387 -16.69 -7.09 -1.16
N MET A 388 -15.96 -7.64 -0.20
CA MET A 388 -14.86 -8.57 -0.40
C MET A 388 -14.98 -9.74 0.57
N ASN A 389 -14.94 -10.98 0.05
CA ASN A 389 -15.08 -12.21 0.84
C ASN A 389 -16.35 -12.24 1.73
N GLY A 390 -17.46 -11.62 1.26
CA GLY A 390 -18.76 -11.63 1.94
C GLY A 390 -18.91 -10.61 3.08
N VAL A 391 -17.97 -9.67 3.21
CA VAL A 391 -18.05 -8.53 4.14
C VAL A 391 -17.89 -7.23 3.37
N ALA A 392 -18.27 -6.10 3.95
CA ALA A 392 -17.98 -4.79 3.37
C ALA A 392 -16.48 -4.68 3.06
N LEU A 393 -16.13 -3.95 1.99
CA LEU A 393 -14.71 -3.73 1.66
C LEU A 393 -13.94 -3.26 2.89
N PRO A 394 -12.81 -3.90 3.25
CA PRO A 394 -11.87 -3.30 4.18
C PRO A 394 -11.39 -1.94 3.67
N VAL A 395 -11.07 -1.04 4.60
CA VAL A 395 -10.60 0.32 4.26
C VAL A 395 -9.39 0.26 3.32
N GLU A 396 -8.44 -0.63 3.58
CA GLU A 396 -7.21 -0.84 2.79
C GLU A 396 -7.51 -1.30 1.36
N HIS A 397 -8.65 -1.95 1.16
CA HIS A 397 -9.03 -2.51 -0.14
C HIS A 397 -10.03 -1.65 -0.92
N GLY A 398 -10.37 -0.47 -0.41
CA GLY A 398 -11.08 0.54 -1.19
C GLY A 398 -12.48 0.89 -0.70
N PHE A 399 -12.84 0.62 0.59
CA PHE A 399 -14.12 1.07 1.14
C PHE A 399 -14.36 2.57 0.92
N PRO A 400 -15.55 3.02 0.48
CA PRO A 400 -16.79 2.22 0.27
C PRO A 400 -16.90 1.55 -1.10
N LEU A 401 -16.15 1.98 -2.11
CA LEU A 401 -16.31 1.51 -3.49
C LEU A 401 -14.98 1.47 -4.24
N ARG A 402 -14.78 0.41 -5.01
CA ARG A 402 -13.65 0.27 -5.94
C ARG A 402 -14.09 -0.28 -7.29
N VAL A 403 -13.23 -0.14 -8.29
CA VAL A 403 -13.43 -0.74 -9.61
C VAL A 403 -12.71 -2.08 -9.69
N TYR A 404 -13.33 -3.04 -10.38
CA TYR A 404 -12.69 -4.23 -10.93
C TYR A 404 -12.85 -4.26 -12.44
N ILE A 405 -11.76 -4.50 -13.17
CA ILE A 405 -11.72 -4.63 -14.63
C ILE A 405 -11.00 -5.93 -14.99
N PRO A 406 -11.64 -6.88 -15.70
CA PRO A 406 -10.97 -8.09 -16.16
C PRO A 406 -9.84 -7.77 -17.14
N ASN A 407 -8.85 -8.66 -17.23
CA ASN A 407 -7.69 -8.58 -18.12
C ASN A 407 -6.71 -7.43 -17.87
N ARG A 408 -6.96 -6.56 -16.88
CA ARG A 408 -6.10 -5.43 -16.56
C ARG A 408 -5.38 -5.64 -15.23
N TYR A 409 -4.14 -5.19 -15.14
CA TYR A 409 -3.43 -5.11 -13.87
C TYR A 409 -4.12 -4.17 -12.87
N GLY A 410 -3.86 -4.37 -11.58
CA GLY A 410 -4.46 -3.61 -10.49
C GLY A 410 -4.30 -2.09 -10.60
N MET A 411 -3.31 -1.58 -11.34
CA MET A 411 -3.16 -0.14 -11.59
C MET A 411 -4.34 0.48 -12.36
N LYS A 412 -5.12 -0.31 -13.07
CA LYS A 412 -6.35 0.12 -13.77
C LYS A 412 -7.61 0.02 -12.92
N GLN A 413 -7.49 -0.33 -11.65
CA GLN A 413 -8.60 -0.69 -10.75
C GLN A 413 -8.61 0.24 -9.52
N PRO A 414 -9.02 1.53 -9.68
CA PRO A 414 -9.00 2.52 -8.60
C PRO A 414 -9.82 2.09 -7.39
N LYS A 415 -9.34 2.46 -6.20
CA LYS A 415 -9.94 2.27 -4.89
C LYS A 415 -10.47 3.61 -4.37
N TRP A 416 -11.39 3.59 -3.41
CA TRP A 416 -11.96 4.79 -2.76
C TRP A 416 -12.51 5.80 -3.78
N ILE A 417 -13.19 5.32 -4.82
CA ILE A 417 -13.66 6.17 -5.91
C ILE A 417 -14.77 7.12 -5.43
N GLU A 418 -14.73 8.36 -5.92
CA GLU A 418 -15.71 9.40 -5.61
C GLU A 418 -16.36 9.98 -6.86
N ASN A 419 -15.68 9.92 -7.99
CA ASN A 419 -16.20 10.52 -9.23
C ASN A 419 -15.89 9.66 -10.44
N ILE A 420 -16.87 9.54 -11.32
CA ILE A 420 -16.80 8.93 -12.64
C ILE A 420 -17.23 9.98 -13.66
N GLU A 421 -16.28 10.55 -14.41
CA GLU A 421 -16.53 11.54 -15.44
C GLU A 421 -16.42 10.90 -16.83
N LEU A 422 -17.51 10.88 -17.59
CA LEU A 422 -17.50 10.41 -18.99
C LEU A 422 -16.86 11.47 -19.86
N VAL A 423 -15.78 11.12 -20.60
CA VAL A 423 -14.96 12.04 -21.39
C VAL A 423 -14.80 11.58 -22.82
N ALA A 424 -14.62 12.54 -23.75
CA ALA A 424 -14.45 12.27 -25.19
C ALA A 424 -13.01 11.83 -25.53
N ASP A 425 -12.03 12.26 -24.73
CA ASP A 425 -10.63 12.03 -24.99
C ASP A 425 -10.05 11.01 -24.00
N ARG A 426 -9.13 10.19 -24.48
CA ARG A 426 -8.43 9.21 -23.67
C ARG A 426 -7.35 9.87 -22.82
N MET A 427 -7.67 10.09 -21.55
CA MET A 427 -6.76 10.70 -20.58
C MET A 427 -5.68 9.71 -20.10
N PRO A 428 -4.50 10.17 -19.69
CA PRO A 428 -3.55 9.31 -18.98
C PRO A 428 -4.00 9.05 -17.55
N GLY A 429 -3.75 7.84 -17.03
CA GLY A 429 -3.91 7.52 -15.61
C GLY A 429 -2.66 7.86 -14.79
N TYR A 430 -2.79 7.82 -13.46
CA TYR A 430 -1.74 8.19 -12.50
C TYR A 430 -0.40 7.50 -12.78
N TRP A 431 -0.42 6.18 -13.02
CA TRP A 431 0.79 5.41 -13.28
C TRP A 431 1.28 5.54 -14.73
N VAL A 432 0.37 5.82 -15.67
CA VAL A 432 0.72 6.11 -17.07
C VAL A 432 1.57 7.39 -17.15
N ASP A 433 1.20 8.44 -16.40
CA ASP A 433 1.99 9.67 -16.27
C ASP A 433 3.39 9.42 -15.68
N ARG A 434 3.57 8.27 -15.02
CA ARG A 434 4.84 7.84 -14.40
C ARG A 434 5.58 6.77 -15.19
N GLY A 435 5.22 6.57 -16.46
CA GLY A 435 5.93 5.70 -17.41
C GLY A 435 5.54 4.23 -17.36
N TRP A 436 4.39 3.90 -16.77
CA TRP A 436 3.80 2.57 -16.87
C TRP A 436 2.91 2.44 -18.12
N ASP A 437 2.63 1.20 -18.51
CA ASP A 437 1.84 0.87 -19.69
C ASP A 437 0.41 1.46 -19.59
N ARG A 438 -0.02 2.08 -20.67
CA ARG A 438 -1.35 2.65 -20.78
C ARG A 438 -2.44 1.58 -20.79
N GLU A 439 -2.20 0.47 -21.48
CA GLU A 439 -3.16 -0.63 -21.60
C GLU A 439 -3.13 -1.52 -20.37
N ALA A 440 -1.95 -1.80 -19.85
CA ALA A 440 -1.73 -2.62 -18.67
C ALA A 440 -2.48 -3.97 -18.70
N TYR A 441 -2.48 -4.65 -19.86
CA TYR A 441 -2.98 -6.02 -19.98
C TYR A 441 -2.11 -6.98 -19.19
N VAL A 442 -2.76 -7.94 -18.53
CA VAL A 442 -2.03 -8.95 -17.76
C VAL A 442 -1.28 -9.92 -18.68
N ASN A 443 -0.05 -10.23 -18.29
CA ASN A 443 0.73 -11.30 -18.89
C ASN A 443 0.30 -12.66 -18.33
N THR A 444 0.36 -13.72 -19.16
CA THR A 444 0.26 -15.09 -18.66
C THR A 444 1.47 -15.39 -17.80
N VAL A 445 1.25 -15.86 -16.57
CA VAL A 445 2.29 -16.17 -15.59
C VAL A 445 2.07 -17.53 -14.95
N SER A 446 3.16 -18.18 -14.54
CA SER A 446 3.16 -19.38 -13.71
C SER A 446 4.22 -19.27 -12.63
N VAL A 447 3.93 -19.84 -11.45
CA VAL A 447 4.78 -19.75 -10.25
C VAL A 447 4.86 -21.10 -9.58
N VAL A 448 6.06 -21.50 -9.14
CA VAL A 448 6.29 -22.59 -8.19
C VAL A 448 6.17 -21.98 -6.80
N ASP A 449 5.20 -22.42 -6.02
CA ASP A 449 5.00 -21.96 -4.64
C ASP A 449 5.72 -22.86 -3.63
N THR A 450 5.75 -24.18 -3.92
CA THR A 450 6.30 -25.16 -2.99
C THR A 450 6.94 -26.32 -3.74
N VAL A 451 7.99 -26.86 -3.15
CA VAL A 451 8.61 -28.14 -3.52
C VAL A 451 8.93 -28.89 -2.23
N MET A 452 8.47 -30.11 -2.08
CA MET A 452 8.62 -30.86 -0.83
C MET A 452 8.60 -32.37 -1.04
N VAL A 453 9.08 -33.09 -0.06
CA VAL A 453 8.85 -34.54 0.10
C VAL A 453 7.81 -34.70 1.20
N ASP A 454 6.62 -35.17 0.85
CA ASP A 454 5.52 -35.37 1.81
C ASP A 454 4.99 -36.80 1.68
N PRO A 455 5.28 -37.67 2.66
CA PRO A 455 4.83 -39.04 2.63
C PRO A 455 3.31 -39.19 2.74
N ASP A 456 2.61 -38.18 3.23
CA ASP A 456 1.15 -38.19 3.39
C ASP A 456 0.41 -37.74 2.11
N GLN A 457 1.08 -37.01 1.21
CA GLN A 457 0.48 -36.50 -0.03
C GLN A 457 1.05 -37.14 -1.31
N GLY A 458 2.22 -37.77 -1.24
CA GLY A 458 2.91 -38.36 -2.38
C GLY A 458 3.09 -39.87 -2.26
N GLU A 459 3.45 -40.52 -3.39
CA GLU A 459 3.93 -41.91 -3.37
C GLU A 459 5.32 -41.99 -2.72
N ALA A 460 5.63 -43.11 -2.07
CA ALA A 460 6.94 -43.32 -1.46
C ALA A 460 8.06 -43.19 -2.51
N GLY A 461 9.07 -42.36 -2.24
CA GLY A 461 10.17 -42.08 -3.17
C GLY A 461 9.88 -41.00 -4.21
N MET A 462 8.80 -40.20 -4.04
CA MET A 462 8.48 -39.08 -4.89
C MET A 462 8.58 -37.76 -4.12
N ALA A 463 9.04 -36.71 -4.81
CA ALA A 463 8.90 -35.32 -4.40
C ALA A 463 7.71 -34.70 -5.13
N LEU A 464 7.10 -33.72 -4.51
CA LEU A 464 5.95 -32.99 -5.02
C LEU A 464 6.30 -31.51 -5.20
N CYS A 465 5.83 -30.90 -6.26
CA CYS A 465 5.84 -29.46 -6.40
C CYS A 465 4.44 -28.95 -6.80
N GLY A 466 4.14 -27.70 -6.44
CA GLY A 466 2.86 -27.10 -6.72
C GLY A 466 2.95 -25.57 -6.78
N GLY A 467 1.90 -24.97 -7.34
CA GLY A 467 1.83 -23.52 -7.48
C GLY A 467 0.62 -23.05 -8.25
N ILE A 468 0.72 -21.86 -8.79
CA ILE A 468 -0.36 -21.22 -9.55
C ILE A 468 0.07 -20.95 -11.00
N ALA A 469 -0.95 -20.87 -11.87
CA ALA A 469 -0.84 -20.28 -13.20
C ALA A 469 -2.04 -19.34 -13.44
N TRP A 470 -1.85 -18.21 -14.10
CA TRP A 470 -2.89 -17.21 -14.29
C TRP A 470 -2.72 -16.44 -15.60
N ALA A 471 -3.86 -16.20 -16.27
CA ALA A 471 -3.94 -15.42 -17.50
C ALA A 471 -5.24 -14.58 -17.57
N SER A 472 -5.80 -14.23 -16.40
CA SER A 472 -7.11 -13.55 -16.26
C SER A 472 -8.21 -14.27 -17.05
N ALA A 473 -9.03 -13.53 -17.80
CA ALA A 473 -10.17 -14.06 -18.55
C ALA A 473 -9.79 -15.05 -19.67
N LYS A 474 -8.53 -15.13 -20.07
CA LYS A 474 -8.08 -16.14 -21.04
C LYS A 474 -8.11 -17.56 -20.46
N GLY A 475 -7.97 -17.67 -19.12
CA GLY A 475 -7.83 -18.95 -18.44
C GLY A 475 -6.50 -19.65 -18.73
N ILE A 476 -6.32 -20.83 -18.18
CA ILE A 476 -5.13 -21.69 -18.36
C ILE A 476 -5.56 -23.02 -18.95
N SER A 477 -4.92 -23.43 -20.05
CA SER A 477 -5.17 -24.72 -20.71
C SER A 477 -4.17 -25.79 -20.34
N LYS A 478 -2.90 -25.40 -20.04
CA LYS A 478 -1.82 -26.35 -19.72
C LYS A 478 -0.76 -25.67 -18.86
N VAL A 479 -0.14 -26.46 -17.96
CA VAL A 479 1.07 -26.11 -17.22
C VAL A 479 2.11 -27.19 -17.45
N GLU A 480 3.36 -26.82 -17.67
CA GLU A 480 4.48 -27.74 -17.77
C GLU A 480 5.53 -27.40 -16.71
N VAL A 481 6.15 -28.44 -16.18
CA VAL A 481 7.21 -28.38 -15.18
C VAL A 481 8.48 -29.00 -15.77
N GLN A 482 9.61 -28.42 -15.45
CA GLN A 482 10.94 -28.94 -15.74
C GLN A 482 11.71 -29.05 -14.43
N VAL A 483 12.21 -30.23 -14.10
CA VAL A 483 13.11 -30.48 -12.99
C VAL A 483 14.54 -30.52 -13.53
N ASP A 484 15.41 -29.72 -12.95
CA ASP A 484 16.80 -29.56 -13.40
C ASP A 484 16.90 -29.20 -14.89
N SER A 485 17.54 -30.07 -15.68
CA SER A 485 17.70 -29.91 -17.13
C SER A 485 16.97 -30.98 -17.92
N GLU A 486 15.99 -31.68 -17.30
CA GLU A 486 15.19 -32.67 -17.98
C GLU A 486 14.20 -32.04 -18.97
N ASP A 487 13.46 -32.85 -19.70
CA ASP A 487 12.43 -32.36 -20.61
C ASP A 487 11.23 -31.78 -19.84
N TRP A 488 10.53 -30.86 -20.47
CA TRP A 488 9.26 -30.31 -19.94
C TRP A 488 8.19 -31.39 -19.90
N ALA A 489 7.58 -31.57 -18.73
CA ALA A 489 6.51 -32.53 -18.49
C ALA A 489 5.21 -31.85 -18.09
N ASP A 490 4.07 -32.40 -18.48
CA ASP A 490 2.75 -31.87 -18.18
C ASP A 490 2.46 -31.98 -16.66
N ALA A 491 2.13 -30.86 -16.03
CA ALA A 491 1.64 -30.83 -14.66
C ALA A 491 0.13 -31.11 -14.63
N GLU A 492 -0.32 -31.66 -13.52
CA GLU A 492 -1.75 -31.87 -13.27
C GLU A 492 -2.39 -30.55 -12.83
N LEU A 493 -3.44 -30.13 -13.54
CA LEU A 493 -4.23 -28.96 -13.17
C LEU A 493 -5.30 -29.35 -12.14
N ILE A 494 -5.44 -28.55 -11.07
CA ILE A 494 -6.52 -28.69 -10.09
C ILE A 494 -7.77 -28.02 -10.66
N SER A 495 -8.38 -28.74 -11.60
CA SER A 495 -9.48 -28.24 -12.44
C SER A 495 -10.82 -28.82 -12.00
N PRO A 496 -11.94 -28.07 -12.17
CA PRO A 496 -12.01 -26.68 -12.64
C PRO A 496 -11.55 -25.68 -11.56
N PRO A 497 -11.06 -24.46 -11.92
CA PRO A 497 -10.81 -23.40 -10.94
C PRO A 497 -12.13 -22.92 -10.31
N LEU A 498 -12.08 -22.15 -9.22
CA LEU A 498 -13.28 -21.61 -8.56
C LEU A 498 -14.10 -20.69 -9.47
N SER A 499 -13.45 -20.03 -10.41
CA SER A 499 -14.08 -19.27 -11.50
C SER A 499 -13.13 -19.15 -12.70
N PRO A 500 -13.60 -18.77 -13.89
CA PRO A 500 -12.75 -18.51 -15.05
C PRO A 500 -11.75 -17.36 -14.87
N LEU A 501 -11.97 -16.47 -13.88
CA LEU A 501 -11.10 -15.33 -13.58
C LEU A 501 -10.12 -15.63 -12.45
N ASN A 502 -10.26 -16.82 -11.82
CA ASN A 502 -9.37 -17.24 -10.76
C ASN A 502 -8.09 -17.86 -11.32
N TRP A 503 -7.00 -17.80 -10.57
CA TRP A 503 -5.81 -18.57 -10.90
C TRP A 503 -6.09 -20.07 -10.87
N MET A 504 -5.37 -20.81 -11.70
CA MET A 504 -5.37 -22.27 -11.75
C MET A 504 -4.27 -22.79 -10.82
N LEU A 505 -4.62 -23.64 -9.88
CA LEU A 505 -3.64 -24.40 -9.11
C LEU A 505 -3.17 -25.60 -9.94
N TRP A 506 -1.90 -25.93 -9.77
CA TRP A 506 -1.29 -27.09 -10.43
C TRP A 506 -0.40 -27.86 -9.44
N ARG A 507 -0.16 -29.13 -9.75
CA ARG A 507 0.73 -30.03 -9.03
C ARG A 507 1.52 -30.91 -9.98
N TYR A 508 2.71 -31.33 -9.54
CA TYR A 508 3.54 -32.28 -10.27
C TYR A 508 4.35 -33.13 -9.30
N ALA A 509 4.51 -34.43 -9.62
CA ALA A 509 5.30 -35.38 -8.84
C ALA A 509 6.51 -35.83 -9.66
N PHE A 510 7.67 -35.91 -9.06
CA PHE A 510 8.91 -36.38 -9.70
C PHE A 510 9.69 -37.28 -8.73
N PRO A 511 10.59 -38.16 -9.25
CA PRO A 511 11.40 -39.03 -8.39
C PRO A 511 12.21 -38.22 -7.37
N TYR A 512 12.13 -38.61 -6.11
CA TYR A 512 12.93 -37.99 -5.05
C TYR A 512 14.38 -38.42 -5.14
N GLU A 513 15.28 -37.47 -5.31
CA GLU A 513 16.72 -37.66 -5.15
C GLU A 513 17.25 -36.63 -4.13
N PRO A 514 18.08 -37.04 -3.14
CA PRO A 514 18.65 -36.07 -2.20
C PRO A 514 19.63 -35.12 -2.91
N GLY A 515 19.48 -33.81 -2.66
CA GLY A 515 20.39 -32.80 -3.19
C GLY A 515 19.69 -31.52 -3.59
N ARG A 516 20.45 -30.69 -4.32
CA ARG A 516 19.92 -29.42 -4.84
C ARG A 516 19.26 -29.65 -6.19
N HIS A 517 18.02 -29.19 -6.30
CA HIS A 517 17.21 -29.24 -7.50
C HIS A 517 16.73 -27.85 -7.90
N THR A 518 16.52 -27.65 -9.19
CA THR A 518 15.89 -26.46 -9.76
C THR A 518 14.58 -26.88 -10.42
N VAL A 519 13.45 -26.40 -9.91
CA VAL A 519 12.12 -26.64 -10.48
C VAL A 519 11.67 -25.40 -11.24
N SER A 520 11.43 -25.54 -12.53
CA SER A 520 10.96 -24.46 -13.41
C SER A 520 9.53 -24.75 -13.88
N VAL A 521 8.73 -23.70 -14.10
CA VAL A 521 7.33 -23.83 -14.53
C VAL A 521 6.99 -22.86 -15.66
N ARG A 522 6.17 -23.31 -16.64
CA ARG A 522 5.60 -22.49 -17.69
C ARG A 522 4.15 -22.86 -17.96
N ALA A 523 3.35 -21.89 -18.40
CA ALA A 523 1.92 -22.08 -18.65
C ALA A 523 1.51 -21.67 -20.06
N TYR A 524 0.43 -22.28 -20.51
CA TYR A 524 -0.27 -21.93 -21.74
C TYR A 524 -1.64 -21.36 -21.37
N ASP A 525 -2.01 -20.24 -21.97
CA ASP A 525 -3.32 -19.66 -21.78
C ASP A 525 -4.44 -20.51 -22.41
N GLY A 526 -5.70 -20.14 -22.23
CA GLY A 526 -6.85 -20.88 -22.74
C GLY A 526 -6.92 -20.96 -24.26
N SER A 527 -6.18 -20.12 -24.99
CA SER A 527 -6.03 -20.22 -26.45
C SER A 527 -4.91 -21.19 -26.87
N GLY A 528 -4.18 -21.74 -25.92
CA GLY A 528 -3.01 -22.60 -26.17
C GLY A 528 -1.71 -21.81 -26.44
N GLN A 529 -1.68 -20.51 -26.20
CA GLN A 529 -0.49 -19.69 -26.35
C GLN A 529 0.42 -19.82 -25.14
N LEU A 530 1.70 -20.16 -25.36
CA LEU A 530 2.71 -20.21 -24.31
C LEU A 530 2.96 -18.81 -23.74
N GLN A 531 3.12 -18.71 -22.42
CA GLN A 531 3.58 -17.47 -21.77
C GLN A 531 4.90 -16.97 -22.38
N VAL A 532 5.14 -15.67 -22.29
CA VAL A 532 6.41 -15.08 -22.72
C VAL A 532 7.53 -15.61 -21.84
N THR A 533 8.47 -16.36 -22.41
CA THR A 533 9.58 -16.98 -21.67
C THR A 533 10.79 -16.07 -21.51
N GLU A 534 10.88 -15.01 -22.33
CA GLU A 534 11.94 -13.99 -22.20
C GLU A 534 11.75 -13.22 -20.88
N ARG A 535 12.81 -13.14 -20.08
CA ARG A 535 12.77 -12.40 -18.82
C ARG A 535 12.82 -10.90 -19.07
N ARG A 536 11.75 -10.21 -18.66
CA ARG A 536 11.63 -8.74 -18.70
C ARG A 536 11.29 -8.20 -17.33
N PRO A 537 11.72 -6.97 -16.99
CA PRO A 537 11.38 -6.31 -15.76
C PRO A 537 9.88 -5.98 -15.70
N THR A 538 9.41 -5.57 -14.54
CA THR A 538 8.01 -5.19 -14.33
C THR A 538 7.60 -3.95 -15.11
N GLN A 539 8.47 -2.95 -15.23
CA GLN A 539 8.19 -1.71 -15.94
C GLN A 539 8.63 -1.83 -17.41
N PRO A 540 7.81 -1.35 -18.38
CA PRO A 540 6.54 -0.68 -18.18
C PRO A 540 5.31 -1.61 -18.10
N SER A 541 5.35 -2.83 -18.67
CA SER A 541 4.17 -3.60 -19.06
C SER A 541 3.98 -4.91 -18.26
N GLY A 542 4.55 -4.99 -17.08
CA GLY A 542 4.53 -6.18 -16.23
C GLY A 542 5.67 -7.15 -16.55
N ALA A 543 6.12 -7.89 -15.52
CA ALA A 543 7.20 -8.86 -15.67
C ALA A 543 6.80 -10.04 -16.55
N THR A 544 7.75 -10.56 -17.33
CA THR A 544 7.63 -11.81 -18.08
C THR A 544 8.81 -12.71 -17.80
N GLY A 545 8.67 -14.00 -18.09
CA GLY A 545 9.72 -15.00 -17.95
C GLY A 545 9.23 -16.29 -17.29
N ILE A 546 10.13 -17.24 -17.16
CA ILE A 546 9.90 -18.49 -16.43
C ILE A 546 10.26 -18.28 -14.96
N HIS A 547 9.43 -18.79 -14.07
CA HIS A 547 9.75 -18.90 -12.63
C HIS A 547 10.50 -20.21 -12.39
N SER A 548 11.59 -20.12 -11.62
CA SER A 548 12.37 -21.27 -11.17
C SER A 548 12.61 -21.14 -9.66
N ALA A 549 12.47 -22.24 -8.94
CA ALA A 549 12.76 -22.36 -7.53
C ALA A 549 13.90 -23.34 -7.32
N ASP A 550 14.95 -22.92 -6.63
CA ASP A 550 16.05 -23.78 -6.17
C ASP A 550 15.70 -24.33 -4.79
N VAL A 551 15.78 -25.63 -4.59
CA VAL A 551 15.44 -26.32 -3.35
C VAL A 551 16.50 -27.37 -3.00
N ASP A 552 16.72 -27.59 -1.73
CA ASP A 552 17.51 -28.71 -1.21
C ASP A 552 16.52 -29.75 -0.64
N LEU A 553 16.43 -30.91 -1.28
CA LEU A 553 15.54 -32.00 -0.91
C LEU A 553 16.27 -33.10 -0.14
#